data_30c0e42078c330ec10667502e70e5c3c
#
_entry.id   30c0e42078c330ec10667502e70e5c3c
#
_cell.length_a   1.000
_cell.length_b   1.000
_cell.length_c   1.000
_cell.angle_alpha   90.00
_cell.angle_beta   90.00
_cell.angle_gamma   90.00
#
_symmetry.space_group_name_H-M   'P 1'
#
loop_
_entity.id
_entity.type
_entity.pdbx_description
1 polymer ?
#
loop_
_entity_poly.entity_id
_entity_poly.type
_entity_poly.pdbx_seq_one_letter_code
_entity_poly.pdbx_strand_id
1 'polypeptide(L)'
;MANNKSAEKRIKINKRNYLQNKYYKTSVKTLIKIFFTKLEIYKHSSDVQDKEQLNNILSSIYRFLDKGTKKNIFHKNTAARKKAKLASYLNIL
;
A
#
# COMPACT_ATOMS: atom_id res chain seq x y z
N MET A 1 -16.43 38.46 1.16
CA MET A 1 -15.12 38.55 0.55
C MET A 1 -14.82 37.28 -0.26
N ALA A 2 -14.53 37.45 -1.55
CA ALA A 2 -14.28 36.33 -2.46
C ALA A 2 -13.09 35.46 -2.03
N ASN A 3 -12.07 36.06 -1.43
CA ASN A 3 -10.85 35.37 -1.02
C ASN A 3 -11.11 34.33 0.09
N ASN A 4 -12.09 34.55 0.94
CA ASN A 4 -12.39 33.64 2.04
C ASN A 4 -13.02 32.35 1.56
N LYS A 5 -13.91 32.41 0.56
CA LYS A 5 -14.54 31.21 0.00
C LYS A 5 -13.54 30.35 -0.75
N SER A 6 -12.62 30.95 -1.50
CA SER A 6 -11.55 30.24 -2.21
C SER A 6 -10.58 29.58 -1.22
N ALA A 7 -10.25 30.28 -0.15
CA ALA A 7 -9.37 29.76 0.91
C ALA A 7 -10.03 28.59 1.64
N GLU A 8 -11.32 28.70 1.97
CA GLU A 8 -12.08 27.62 2.61
C GLU A 8 -12.13 26.36 1.73
N LYS A 9 -12.40 26.55 0.43
CA LYS A 9 -12.42 25.44 -0.51
C LYS A 9 -11.06 24.75 -0.60
N ARG A 10 -9.99 25.53 -0.65
CA ARG A 10 -8.62 25.03 -0.71
C ARG A 10 -8.27 24.24 0.56
N ILE A 11 -8.67 24.73 1.74
CA ILE A 11 -8.46 24.04 3.02
C ILE A 11 -9.16 22.69 3.01
N LYS A 12 -10.41 22.65 2.56
CA LYS A 12 -11.19 21.39 2.48
C LYS A 12 -10.54 20.39 1.53
N ILE A 13 -10.08 20.83 0.37
CA ILE A 13 -9.41 19.99 -0.61
C ILE A 13 -8.10 19.45 -0.05
N ASN A 14 -7.30 20.30 0.60
CA ASN A 14 -6.03 19.91 1.20
C ASN A 14 -6.23 18.89 2.31
N LYS A 15 -7.25 19.07 3.14
CA LYS A 15 -7.57 18.13 4.21
C LYS A 15 -8.00 16.78 3.64
N ARG A 16 -8.82 16.77 2.61
CA ARG A 16 -9.25 15.53 1.94
C ARG A 16 -8.05 14.81 1.35
N ASN A 17 -7.16 15.53 0.68
CA ASN A 17 -5.96 14.94 0.09
C ASN A 17 -5.03 14.38 1.16
N TYR A 18 -4.87 15.08 2.26
CA TYR A 18 -4.06 14.62 3.39
C TYR A 18 -4.60 13.32 3.96
N LEU A 19 -5.91 13.23 4.19
CA LEU A 19 -6.55 12.05 4.73
C LEU A 19 -6.44 10.87 3.77
N GLN A 20 -6.61 11.13 2.46
CA GLN A 20 -6.49 10.11 1.44
C GLN A 20 -5.04 9.58 1.36
N ASN A 21 -4.06 10.47 1.38
CA ASN A 21 -2.65 10.08 1.36
C ASN A 21 -2.30 9.24 2.57
N LYS A 22 -2.77 9.65 3.75
CA LYS A 22 -2.56 8.92 4.99
C LYS A 22 -3.19 7.54 4.93
N TYR A 23 -4.41 7.44 4.40
CA TYR A 23 -5.11 6.16 4.24
C TYR A 23 -4.30 5.18 3.40
N TYR A 24 -3.85 5.60 2.21
CA TYR A 24 -3.07 4.73 1.33
C TYR A 24 -1.75 4.30 1.95
N LYS A 25 -1.01 5.25 2.53
CA LYS A 25 0.29 4.96 3.15
C LYS A 25 0.15 4.02 4.33
N THR A 26 -0.84 4.25 5.20
CA THR A 26 -1.09 3.41 6.36
C THR A 26 -1.55 2.01 5.94
N SER A 27 -2.42 1.92 4.94
CA SER A 27 -2.90 0.63 4.43
C SER A 27 -1.75 -0.21 3.89
N VAL A 28 -0.84 0.38 3.11
CA VAL A 28 0.32 -0.33 2.57
C VAL A 28 1.23 -0.81 3.70
N LYS A 29 1.52 0.04 4.68
CA LYS A 29 2.36 -0.35 5.82
C LYS A 29 1.76 -1.49 6.61
N THR A 30 0.45 -1.43 6.87
CA THR A 30 -0.26 -2.48 7.61
C THR A 30 -0.23 -3.81 6.86
N LEU A 31 -0.51 -3.77 5.55
CA LEU A 31 -0.48 -4.97 4.72
C LEU A 31 0.92 -5.57 4.63
N ILE A 32 1.96 -4.75 4.55
CA ILE A 32 3.34 -5.23 4.54
C ILE A 32 3.68 -5.93 5.85
N LYS A 33 3.27 -5.38 6.98
CA LYS A 33 3.47 -6.04 8.30
C LYS A 33 2.76 -7.39 8.34
N ILE A 34 1.52 -7.45 7.88
CA ILE A 34 0.77 -8.71 7.81
C ILE A 34 1.47 -9.70 6.87
N PHE A 35 1.97 -9.22 5.74
CA PHE A 35 2.71 -10.05 4.79
C PHE A 35 3.92 -10.72 5.44
N PHE A 36 4.74 -9.95 6.16
CA PHE A 36 5.92 -10.51 6.81
C PHE A 36 5.56 -11.46 7.94
N THR A 37 4.50 -11.19 8.70
CA THR A 37 4.02 -12.10 9.74
C THR A 37 3.59 -13.44 9.13
N LYS A 38 2.81 -13.40 8.05
CA LYS A 38 2.36 -14.62 7.35
C LYS A 38 3.52 -15.34 6.67
N LEU A 39 4.50 -14.59 6.19
CA LEU A 39 5.70 -15.17 5.58
C LEU A 39 6.48 -16.03 6.58
N GLU A 40 6.63 -15.53 7.81
CA GLU A 40 7.29 -16.30 8.88
C GLU A 40 6.52 -17.58 9.19
N ILE A 41 5.20 -17.50 9.26
CA ILE A 41 4.35 -18.69 9.48
C ILE A 41 4.55 -19.69 8.34
N TYR A 42 4.57 -19.22 7.09
CA TYR A 42 4.76 -20.09 5.92
C TYR A 42 6.13 -20.76 5.91
N LYS A 43 7.17 -20.05 6.32
CA LYS A 43 8.54 -20.63 6.39
C LYS A 43 8.59 -21.86 7.29
N HIS A 44 7.77 -21.89 8.33
CA HIS A 44 7.75 -23.00 9.29
C HIS A 44 6.75 -24.10 8.90
N SER A 45 5.61 -23.72 8.32
CA SER A 45 4.53 -24.67 8.02
C SER A 45 4.62 -25.27 6.62
N SER A 46 5.10 -24.50 5.63
CA SER A 46 5.13 -24.88 4.21
C SER A 46 3.75 -25.30 3.67
N ASP A 47 2.67 -24.78 4.28
CA ASP A 47 1.30 -25.10 3.92
C ASP A 47 0.88 -24.34 2.66
N VAL A 48 0.21 -25.04 1.74
CA VAL A 48 -0.30 -24.44 0.50
C VAL A 48 -1.30 -23.32 0.77
N GLN A 49 -2.13 -23.47 1.80
CA GLN A 49 -3.09 -22.43 2.18
C GLN A 49 -2.40 -21.15 2.65
N ASP A 50 -1.31 -21.28 3.38
CA ASP A 50 -0.53 -20.13 3.83
C ASP A 50 0.09 -19.40 2.64
N LYS A 51 0.54 -20.14 1.61
CA LYS A 51 1.07 -19.56 0.39
C LYS A 51 0.00 -18.80 -0.38
N GLU A 52 -1.22 -19.32 -0.45
CA GLU A 52 -2.34 -18.63 -1.08
C GLU A 52 -2.68 -17.33 -0.36
N GLN A 53 -2.68 -17.36 0.97
CA GLN A 53 -2.88 -16.14 1.78
C GLN A 53 -1.81 -15.09 1.49
N LEU A 54 -0.55 -15.51 1.38
CA LEU A 54 0.54 -14.61 1.02
C LEU A 54 0.34 -13.98 -0.35
N ASN A 55 -0.06 -14.77 -1.34
CA ASN A 55 -0.34 -14.27 -2.68
C ASN A 55 -1.49 -13.26 -2.68
N ASN A 56 -2.54 -13.52 -1.90
CA ASN A 56 -3.68 -12.62 -1.78
C ASN A 56 -3.29 -11.30 -1.12
N ILE A 57 -2.47 -11.36 -0.08
CA ILE A 57 -1.97 -10.15 0.60
C ILE A 57 -1.08 -9.35 -0.35
N LEU A 58 -0.20 -10.02 -1.09
CA LEU A 58 0.68 -9.36 -2.06
C LEU A 58 -0.13 -8.67 -3.16
N SER A 59 -1.19 -9.32 -3.65
CA SER A 59 -2.10 -8.73 -4.63
C SER A 59 -2.78 -7.48 -4.10
N SER A 60 -3.19 -7.50 -2.83
CA SER A 60 -3.79 -6.33 -2.16
C SER A 60 -2.80 -5.18 -2.05
N ILE A 61 -1.55 -5.48 -1.69
CA ILE A 61 -0.48 -4.46 -1.62
C ILE A 61 -0.27 -3.83 -3.00
N TYR A 62 -0.20 -4.65 -4.04
CA TYR A 62 -0.04 -4.18 -5.41
C TYR A 62 -1.19 -3.25 -5.81
N ARG A 63 -2.41 -3.61 -5.44
CA ARG A 63 -3.58 -2.79 -5.74
C ARG A 63 -3.47 -1.40 -5.10
N PHE A 64 -3.09 -1.34 -3.83
CA PHE A 64 -2.92 -0.05 -3.15
C PHE A 64 -1.78 0.77 -3.75
N LEU A 65 -0.67 0.12 -4.07
CA LEU A 65 0.48 0.81 -4.69
C LEU A 65 0.11 1.35 -6.09
N ASP A 66 -0.61 0.57 -6.89
CA ASP A 66 -1.01 0.99 -8.23
C ASP A 66 -2.01 2.15 -8.17
N LYS A 67 -3.02 2.05 -7.32
CA LYS A 67 -4.01 3.12 -7.14
C LYS A 67 -3.36 4.38 -6.58
N GLY A 68 -2.46 4.22 -5.61
CA GLY A 68 -1.74 5.34 -5.01
C GLY A 68 -0.83 6.04 -6.02
N THR A 69 -0.22 5.27 -6.92
CA THR A 69 0.61 5.82 -7.99
C THR A 69 -0.24 6.64 -8.96
N LYS A 70 -1.42 6.13 -9.36
CA LYS A 70 -2.35 6.86 -10.22
C LYS A 70 -2.80 8.18 -9.59
N LYS A 71 -2.93 8.21 -8.27
CA LYS A 71 -3.34 9.40 -7.52
C LYS A 71 -2.15 10.28 -7.13
N ASN A 72 -0.95 9.96 -7.58
CA ASN A 72 0.29 10.67 -7.27
C ASN A 72 0.64 10.68 -5.77
N ILE A 73 0.15 9.68 -5.02
CA ILE A 73 0.50 9.50 -3.61
C ILE A 73 1.87 8.83 -3.50
N PHE A 74 2.13 7.84 -4.34
CA PHE A 74 3.41 7.14 -4.42
C PHE A 74 4.10 7.47 -5.73
N HIS A 75 5.42 7.63 -5.67
CA HIS A 75 6.21 7.78 -6.88
C HIS A 75 6.28 6.44 -7.62
N LYS A 76 6.19 6.47 -8.95
CA LYS A 76 6.20 5.29 -9.81
C LYS A 76 7.38 4.36 -9.51
N ASN A 77 8.58 4.93 -9.38
CA ASN A 77 9.79 4.13 -9.14
C ASN A 77 9.81 3.52 -7.75
N THR A 78 9.32 4.25 -6.74
CA THR A 78 9.23 3.74 -5.37
C THR A 78 8.26 2.56 -5.29
N ALA A 79 7.10 2.68 -5.95
CA ALA A 79 6.10 1.61 -6.00
C ALA A 79 6.67 0.37 -6.70
N ALA A 80 7.36 0.55 -7.80
CA ALA A 80 7.98 -0.55 -8.55
C ALA A 80 9.03 -1.29 -7.72
N ARG A 81 9.86 -0.55 -6.97
CA ARG A 81 10.87 -1.15 -6.09
C ARG A 81 10.23 -1.96 -4.97
N LYS A 82 9.16 -1.44 -4.34
CA LYS A 82 8.46 -2.16 -3.28
C LYS A 82 7.83 -3.44 -3.79
N LYS A 83 7.19 -3.39 -4.96
CA LYS A 83 6.62 -4.58 -5.60
C LYS A 83 7.68 -5.65 -5.86
N ALA A 84 8.79 -5.25 -6.46
CA ALA A 84 9.88 -6.17 -6.80
C ALA A 84 10.47 -6.81 -5.54
N LYS A 85 10.69 -6.00 -4.50
CA LYS A 85 11.26 -6.49 -3.25
C LYS A 85 10.35 -7.50 -2.56
N LEU A 86 9.06 -7.20 -2.48
CA LEU A 86 8.08 -8.10 -1.86
C LEU A 86 7.93 -9.40 -2.63
N ALA A 87 7.88 -9.31 -3.97
CA ALA A 87 7.81 -10.49 -4.82
C ALA A 87 9.03 -11.39 -4.65
N SER A 88 10.22 -10.80 -4.49
CA SER A 88 11.44 -11.58 -4.32
C SER A 88 11.44 -12.38 -3.01
N TYR A 89 10.88 -11.86 -1.93
CA TYR A 89 10.75 -12.61 -0.68
C TYR A 89 9.92 -13.88 -0.87
N LEU A 90 8.85 -13.80 -1.67
CA LEU A 90 8.00 -14.95 -1.93
C LEU A 90 8.65 -15.94 -2.88
N ASN A 91 9.39 -15.47 -3.86
CA ASN A 91 10.05 -16.33 -4.86
C ASN A 91 11.21 -17.14 -4.28
N ILE A 92 11.88 -16.64 -3.24
CA ILE A 92 12.97 -17.35 -2.58
C ILE A 92 12.46 -18.60 -1.85
N LEU A 93 11.23 -18.58 -1.43
CA LEU A 93 10.60 -19.71 -0.74
C LEU A 93 10.01 -20.71 -1.74
#